data_f436ac1301a89e2fc8d1fcd34297e015
#
_entry.id   f436ac1301a89e2fc8d1fcd34297e015
#
_cell.length_a   1.000
_cell.length_b   1.000
_cell.length_c   1.000
_cell.angle_alpha   90.00
_cell.angle_beta   90.00
_cell.angle_gamma   90.00
#
_symmetry.space_group_name_H-M   'P 1'
#
loop_
_entity.id
_entity.type
_entity.pdbx_description
1 polymer ?
#
loop_
_entity_poly.entity_id
_entity_poly.type
_entity_poly.pdbx_seq_one_letter_code
_entity_poly.pdbx_strand_id
1 'polypeptide(L)'
;MKKQEIELLSPAGSYEGFEAAIGAGADAVYVGGPDFGARAYAQNFTQEELIRAIRTAHIHGRKLYLTVNTLLKNREIREKLFDSLKPLYEAGLDAVIVQDLGVFQFIRRNFPDMHIHASTQMAVTGPEGMKFLEEQGAARVVAARELSLEELAAMHKKSSIEIEAFVHGALCYSLSGQCLMSSILGGRSGNRGRCAQPCRLPYQVRKGEDRKFPKTEDLCPLSLKDICTLDILPEIVEAGVMSLKIEGRMKQPGYTAGVTGMYRKYLDILLENRQNYQVTDKDRKYLLDIFNRGGSCTGYYKQHNGPSMMAFSNEKKTGGVSGELTKCKEKITGSLMLYPESPAILQVSCGDRQVVVSDGEVQFAKEHPMSEERIRKQMEKLGNTEFEWESLDIQMDGNIFVPVKLLNELRRNALAALEEELCAPMYRKAADRPVFATMEGSPAGKNGSIPGMFISCETMEQAETAWQRDEVQGLYLPYFVMEQAMARGIQNQKELYLAFPYIAREQAPEHFFETALRWLEEGMKGFLVRNLESYGMLKKQGLEKSAVLDTTMYTWNNEAVDFWEKQGILKNTVPLELKEAEMRHRDNRNSELIVYGYIPLMQSAQCVRKN
;
A
#
# COMPACT_ATOMS: atom_id res chain seq x y z
N MET A 1 1.19 11.39 27.97
CA MET A 1 0.89 10.86 26.62
C MET A 1 1.30 9.39 26.62
N LYS A 2 0.40 8.45 26.27
CA LYS A 2 0.81 7.06 26.01
C LYS A 2 1.88 7.10 24.92
N LYS A 3 2.98 6.36 25.09
CA LYS A 3 4.06 6.22 24.10
C LYS A 3 3.39 5.71 22.80
N GLN A 4 3.28 6.57 21.80
CA GLN A 4 2.66 6.23 20.54
C GLN A 4 3.61 5.23 19.86
N GLU A 5 3.17 4.03 19.60
CA GLU A 5 3.99 3.00 18.95
C GLU A 5 4.18 3.40 17.48
N ILE A 6 5.35 3.85 17.12
CA ILE A 6 5.70 4.14 15.73
C ILE A 6 6.17 2.85 15.07
N GLU A 7 5.49 2.45 14.01
CA GLU A 7 5.76 1.24 13.24
C GLU A 7 6.82 1.49 12.15
N LEU A 8 7.83 0.65 12.08
CA LEU A 8 8.77 0.57 10.97
C LEU A 8 8.33 -0.52 10.00
N LEU A 9 7.83 -0.13 8.82
CA LEU A 9 7.27 -1.02 7.81
C LEU A 9 8.28 -1.28 6.69
N SER A 10 8.78 -2.51 6.61
CA SER A 10 9.81 -2.95 5.67
C SER A 10 9.23 -3.69 4.46
N PRO A 11 9.83 -3.56 3.26
CA PRO A 11 9.44 -4.33 2.08
C PRO A 11 10.06 -5.72 2.06
N ALA A 12 9.35 -6.73 1.54
CA ALA A 12 9.95 -7.97 1.12
C ALA A 12 9.42 -8.44 -0.24
N GLY A 13 10.34 -8.82 -1.13
CA GLY A 13 10.03 -9.35 -2.45
C GLY A 13 10.25 -10.85 -2.57
N SER A 14 10.83 -11.48 -1.55
CA SER A 14 11.07 -12.92 -1.40
C SER A 14 11.05 -13.29 0.07
N TYR A 15 11.00 -14.61 0.36
CA TYR A 15 11.02 -15.10 1.73
C TYR A 15 12.33 -14.72 2.45
N GLU A 16 13.49 -14.78 1.77
CA GLU A 16 14.78 -14.32 2.33
C GLU A 16 14.76 -12.81 2.65
N GLY A 17 14.08 -12.01 1.79
CA GLY A 17 13.87 -10.58 2.07
C GLY A 17 12.99 -10.34 3.30
N PHE A 18 12.03 -11.21 3.55
CA PHE A 18 11.19 -11.19 4.75
C PHE A 18 12.02 -11.54 6.00
N GLU A 19 12.80 -12.63 5.99
CA GLU A 19 13.69 -12.98 7.11
C GLU A 19 14.68 -11.83 7.39
N ALA A 20 15.22 -11.20 6.34
CA ALA A 20 16.12 -10.05 6.45
C ALA A 20 15.45 -8.83 7.08
N ALA A 21 14.17 -8.57 6.77
CA ALA A 21 13.40 -7.48 7.37
C ALA A 21 13.16 -7.69 8.87
N ILE A 22 12.72 -8.90 9.26
CA ILE A 22 12.49 -9.27 10.66
C ILE A 22 13.79 -9.18 11.44
N GLY A 23 14.87 -9.79 10.95
CA GLY A 23 16.20 -9.76 11.59
C GLY A 23 16.80 -8.36 11.72
N ALA A 24 16.41 -7.42 10.85
CA ALA A 24 16.82 -6.02 10.92
C ALA A 24 15.92 -5.16 11.83
N GLY A 25 14.91 -5.73 12.49
CA GLY A 25 14.05 -5.06 13.47
C GLY A 25 12.85 -4.33 12.86
N ALA A 26 12.29 -4.80 11.74
CA ALA A 26 11.01 -4.32 11.25
C ALA A 26 9.88 -4.68 12.23
N ASP A 27 8.95 -3.77 12.47
CA ASP A 27 7.72 -4.02 13.26
C ASP A 27 6.65 -4.68 12.41
N ALA A 28 6.65 -4.39 11.10
CA ALA A 28 5.79 -5.01 10.12
C ALA A 28 6.51 -5.20 8.78
N VAL A 29 6.09 -6.18 8.00
CA VAL A 29 6.62 -6.43 6.65
C VAL A 29 5.48 -6.45 5.65
N TYR A 30 5.63 -5.75 4.51
CA TYR A 30 4.66 -5.82 3.44
C TYR A 30 5.19 -6.60 2.23
N VAL A 31 4.37 -7.51 1.73
CA VAL A 31 4.73 -8.49 0.70
C VAL A 31 3.75 -8.46 -0.47
N GLY A 32 4.08 -9.13 -1.55
CA GLY A 32 3.18 -9.40 -2.67
C GLY A 32 2.95 -10.90 -2.82
N GLY A 33 1.70 -11.27 -3.06
CA GLY A 33 1.33 -12.62 -3.46
C GLY A 33 1.53 -12.86 -4.97
N PRO A 34 1.17 -14.04 -5.47
CA PRO A 34 1.29 -14.37 -6.88
C PRO A 34 0.39 -13.50 -7.78
N ASP A 35 -0.71 -13.02 -7.22
CA ASP A 35 -1.71 -12.19 -7.89
C ASP A 35 -1.86 -10.81 -7.21
N PHE A 36 -2.46 -9.84 -7.91
CA PHE A 36 -2.99 -8.57 -7.40
C PHE A 36 -2.00 -7.54 -6.85
N GLY A 37 -0.69 -7.81 -6.87
CA GLY A 37 0.34 -6.89 -6.38
C GLY A 37 0.86 -5.90 -7.45
N ALA A 38 1.14 -4.64 -7.05
CA ALA A 38 1.69 -3.60 -7.94
C ALA A 38 3.15 -3.82 -8.38
N ARG A 39 3.75 -4.97 -8.09
CA ARG A 39 5.10 -5.37 -8.51
C ARG A 39 5.05 -6.78 -9.10
N ALA A 40 4.36 -6.93 -10.24
CA ALA A 40 4.17 -8.21 -10.94
C ALA A 40 5.48 -8.90 -11.37
N TYR A 41 6.59 -8.16 -11.45
CA TYR A 41 7.91 -8.68 -11.81
C TYR A 41 8.85 -8.92 -10.61
N ALA A 42 8.39 -8.72 -9.37
CA ALA A 42 9.08 -9.23 -8.20
C ALA A 42 8.95 -10.77 -8.16
N GLN A 43 9.81 -11.45 -7.42
CA GLN A 43 9.70 -12.89 -7.23
C GLN A 43 8.34 -13.27 -6.64
N ASN A 44 7.83 -12.40 -5.72
CA ASN A 44 6.60 -12.57 -4.95
C ASN A 44 6.58 -13.91 -4.18
N PHE A 45 5.59 -14.07 -3.33
CA PHE A 45 5.44 -15.24 -2.47
C PHE A 45 4.40 -16.19 -3.06
N THR A 46 4.62 -17.50 -2.93
CA THR A 46 3.56 -18.49 -3.10
C THR A 46 2.56 -18.39 -1.95
N GLN A 47 1.42 -19.07 -2.08
CA GLN A 47 0.43 -19.10 -1.00
C GLN A 47 0.96 -19.77 0.26
N GLU A 48 1.73 -20.86 0.10
CA GLU A 48 2.36 -21.58 1.21
C GLU A 48 3.42 -20.72 1.91
N GLU A 49 4.23 -20.00 1.13
CA GLU A 49 5.21 -19.06 1.69
C GLU A 49 4.55 -17.90 2.43
N LEU A 50 3.38 -17.42 1.96
CA LEU A 50 2.61 -16.38 2.67
C LEU A 50 2.09 -16.89 4.02
N ILE A 51 1.49 -18.08 4.06
CA ILE A 51 1.01 -18.70 5.31
C ILE A 51 2.18 -18.90 6.28
N ARG A 52 3.30 -19.39 5.79
CA ARG A 52 4.52 -19.54 6.60
C ARG A 52 5.01 -18.18 7.10
N ALA A 53 5.06 -17.15 6.25
CA ALA A 53 5.51 -15.81 6.64
C ALA A 53 4.58 -15.15 7.67
N ILE A 54 3.25 -15.37 7.59
CA ILE A 54 2.29 -14.93 8.61
C ILE A 54 2.64 -15.57 9.97
N ARG A 55 2.79 -16.89 10.01
CA ARG A 55 3.14 -17.62 11.24
C ARG A 55 4.48 -17.15 11.82
N THR A 56 5.52 -17.07 10.98
CA THR A 56 6.84 -16.57 11.42
C THR A 56 6.77 -15.14 11.93
N ALA A 57 6.03 -14.24 11.27
CA ALA A 57 5.83 -12.88 11.77
C ALA A 57 5.20 -12.87 13.16
N HIS A 58 4.15 -13.66 13.38
CA HIS A 58 3.44 -13.73 14.66
C HIS A 58 4.30 -14.35 15.77
N ILE A 59 5.10 -15.37 15.48
CA ILE A 59 6.06 -15.93 16.44
C ILE A 59 7.02 -14.83 16.94
N HIS A 60 7.46 -13.94 16.07
CA HIS A 60 8.33 -12.81 16.41
C HIS A 60 7.56 -11.57 16.90
N GLY A 61 6.26 -11.66 17.16
CA GLY A 61 5.44 -10.49 17.56
C GLY A 61 5.39 -9.39 16.52
N ARG A 62 5.55 -9.72 15.21
CA ARG A 62 5.53 -8.80 14.08
C ARG A 62 4.28 -8.99 13.24
N LYS A 63 4.02 -8.02 12.33
CA LYS A 63 2.84 -8.04 11.45
C LYS A 63 3.23 -8.30 10.01
N LEU A 64 2.32 -8.93 9.25
CA LEU A 64 2.46 -9.11 7.81
C LEU A 64 1.31 -8.45 7.06
N TYR A 65 1.63 -7.63 6.06
CA TYR A 65 0.65 -6.95 5.21
C TYR A 65 0.76 -7.42 3.75
N LEU A 66 -0.36 -7.81 3.16
CA LEU A 66 -0.42 -8.25 1.77
C LEU A 66 -0.83 -7.10 0.85
N THR A 67 -0.10 -6.89 -0.24
CA THR A 67 -0.52 -5.94 -1.26
C THR A 67 -1.54 -6.55 -2.22
N VAL A 68 -2.77 -6.00 -2.20
CA VAL A 68 -3.85 -6.22 -3.16
C VAL A 68 -4.12 -4.88 -3.85
N ASN A 69 -3.06 -4.24 -4.31
CA ASN A 69 -3.05 -2.84 -4.70
C ASN A 69 -2.94 -2.64 -6.23
N THR A 70 -3.64 -3.47 -6.98
CA THR A 70 -3.90 -3.27 -8.41
C THR A 70 -5.39 -3.09 -8.65
N LEU A 71 -5.75 -2.43 -9.76
CA LEU A 71 -7.14 -2.37 -10.21
C LEU A 71 -7.56 -3.72 -10.77
N LEU A 72 -8.67 -4.28 -10.29
CA LEU A 72 -9.12 -5.61 -10.67
C LEU A 72 -10.28 -5.59 -11.65
N LYS A 73 -10.31 -6.59 -12.54
CA LYS A 73 -11.41 -6.82 -13.46
C LYS A 73 -12.50 -7.65 -12.79
N ASN A 74 -13.74 -7.55 -13.27
CA ASN A 74 -14.86 -8.34 -12.76
C ASN A 74 -14.55 -9.83 -12.66
N ARG A 75 -13.90 -10.39 -13.68
CA ARG A 75 -13.53 -11.80 -13.71
C ARG A 75 -12.55 -12.16 -12.59
N GLU A 76 -11.56 -11.32 -12.34
CA GLU A 76 -10.53 -11.56 -11.30
C GLU A 76 -11.14 -11.54 -9.89
N ILE A 77 -12.08 -10.61 -9.65
CA ILE A 77 -12.81 -10.55 -8.36
C ILE A 77 -13.66 -11.80 -8.18
N ARG A 78 -14.39 -12.21 -9.24
CA ARG A 78 -15.35 -13.33 -9.15
C ARG A 78 -14.68 -14.69 -9.04
N GLU A 79 -13.60 -14.90 -9.78
CA GLU A 79 -12.98 -16.23 -9.94
C GLU A 79 -11.80 -16.48 -9.00
N LYS A 80 -11.16 -15.42 -8.46
CA LYS A 80 -9.87 -15.59 -7.79
C LYS A 80 -9.75 -14.90 -6.43
N LEU A 81 -10.31 -13.71 -6.26
CA LEU A 81 -9.99 -12.85 -5.12
C LEU A 81 -10.32 -13.51 -3.77
N PHE A 82 -11.50 -14.12 -3.68
CA PHE A 82 -11.94 -14.79 -2.45
C PHE A 82 -11.04 -15.97 -2.10
N ASP A 83 -10.81 -16.86 -3.06
CA ASP A 83 -10.02 -18.08 -2.83
C ASP A 83 -8.54 -17.78 -2.56
N SER A 84 -8.00 -16.69 -3.12
CA SER A 84 -6.65 -16.24 -2.82
C SER A 84 -6.51 -15.66 -1.41
N LEU A 85 -7.54 -14.96 -0.89
CA LEU A 85 -7.49 -14.30 0.41
C LEU A 85 -7.95 -15.19 1.58
N LYS A 86 -8.89 -16.11 1.34
CA LYS A 86 -9.47 -16.95 2.41
C LYS A 86 -8.43 -17.68 3.24
N PRO A 87 -7.48 -18.44 2.68
CA PRO A 87 -6.49 -19.17 3.50
C PRO A 87 -5.57 -18.25 4.29
N LEU A 88 -5.26 -17.06 3.75
CA LEU A 88 -4.42 -16.07 4.42
C LEU A 88 -5.17 -15.37 5.57
N TYR A 89 -6.45 -15.07 5.36
CA TYR A 89 -7.32 -14.54 6.40
C TYR A 89 -7.47 -15.53 7.56
N GLU A 90 -7.69 -16.81 7.24
CA GLU A 90 -7.81 -17.89 8.23
C GLU A 90 -6.50 -18.12 8.98
N ALA A 91 -5.34 -17.95 8.32
CA ALA A 91 -4.02 -17.99 8.95
C ALA A 91 -3.68 -16.74 9.80
N GLY A 92 -4.53 -15.73 9.82
CA GLY A 92 -4.35 -14.54 10.65
C GLY A 92 -3.67 -13.34 9.97
N LEU A 93 -3.68 -13.23 8.63
CA LEU A 93 -3.10 -12.08 7.92
C LEU A 93 -3.55 -10.76 8.54
N ASP A 94 -2.62 -9.89 8.95
CA ASP A 94 -2.92 -8.69 9.74
C ASP A 94 -3.67 -7.62 8.94
N ALA A 95 -3.22 -7.34 7.70
CA ALA A 95 -3.89 -6.35 6.85
C ALA A 95 -3.64 -6.59 5.35
N VAL A 96 -4.50 -5.97 4.54
CA VAL A 96 -4.31 -5.84 3.10
C VAL A 96 -4.17 -4.38 2.69
N ILE A 97 -3.27 -4.10 1.73
CA ILE A 97 -3.07 -2.76 1.16
C ILE A 97 -3.81 -2.69 -0.17
N VAL A 98 -4.85 -1.86 -0.28
CA VAL A 98 -5.82 -1.88 -1.38
C VAL A 98 -5.86 -0.54 -2.11
N GLN A 99 -5.95 -0.58 -3.46
CA GLN A 99 -6.15 0.60 -4.33
C GLN A 99 -7.60 0.72 -4.82
N ASP A 100 -8.21 -0.38 -5.21
CA ASP A 100 -9.51 -0.45 -5.88
C ASP A 100 -10.64 -0.40 -4.84
N LEU A 101 -11.53 0.60 -4.93
CA LEU A 101 -12.65 0.76 -3.99
C LEU A 101 -13.67 -0.39 -4.09
N GLY A 102 -13.81 -1.03 -5.26
CA GLY A 102 -14.62 -2.23 -5.39
C GLY A 102 -14.01 -3.42 -4.64
N VAL A 103 -12.69 -3.60 -4.75
CA VAL A 103 -11.94 -4.61 -3.97
C VAL A 103 -12.02 -4.30 -2.48
N PHE A 104 -11.90 -3.03 -2.09
CA PHE A 104 -12.06 -2.57 -0.71
C PHE A 104 -13.42 -3.03 -0.15
N GLN A 105 -14.50 -2.74 -0.85
CA GLN A 105 -15.85 -3.09 -0.42
C GLN A 105 -16.09 -4.62 -0.42
N PHE A 106 -15.54 -5.33 -1.40
CA PHE A 106 -15.59 -6.79 -1.44
C PHE A 106 -14.90 -7.41 -0.22
N ILE A 107 -13.72 -6.93 0.16
CA ILE A 107 -12.98 -7.42 1.32
C ILE A 107 -13.74 -7.11 2.61
N ARG A 108 -14.25 -5.90 2.78
CA ARG A 108 -15.07 -5.52 3.95
C ARG A 108 -16.28 -6.43 4.16
N ARG A 109 -16.91 -6.86 3.07
CA ARG A 109 -18.11 -7.72 3.10
C ARG A 109 -17.77 -9.18 3.42
N ASN A 110 -16.67 -9.69 2.88
CA ASN A 110 -16.34 -11.11 2.95
C ASN A 110 -15.32 -11.47 4.05
N PHE A 111 -14.56 -10.51 4.53
CA PHE A 111 -13.49 -10.67 5.54
C PHE A 111 -13.59 -9.52 6.57
N PRO A 112 -14.61 -9.53 7.44
CA PRO A 112 -14.97 -8.37 8.28
C PRO A 112 -13.86 -7.94 9.24
N ASP A 113 -13.04 -8.88 9.73
CA ASP A 113 -11.94 -8.62 10.67
C ASP A 113 -10.60 -8.32 9.97
N MET A 114 -10.58 -8.26 8.62
CA MET A 114 -9.40 -7.88 7.87
C MET A 114 -9.19 -6.37 7.92
N HIS A 115 -8.07 -5.92 8.46
CA HIS A 115 -7.71 -4.52 8.38
C HIS A 115 -7.38 -4.13 6.92
N ILE A 116 -7.88 -2.99 6.48
CA ILE A 116 -7.62 -2.48 5.14
C ILE A 116 -6.83 -1.18 5.25
N HIS A 117 -5.65 -1.17 4.63
CA HIS A 117 -4.84 0.02 4.46
C HIS A 117 -5.08 0.58 3.05
N ALA A 118 -5.56 1.83 2.98
CA ALA A 118 -5.75 2.51 1.72
C ALA A 118 -4.39 2.80 1.07
N SER A 119 -4.15 2.22 -0.11
CA SER A 119 -2.86 2.34 -0.81
C SER A 119 -2.54 3.78 -1.19
N THR A 120 -1.26 4.15 -1.24
CA THR A 120 -0.80 5.41 -1.84
C THR A 120 -1.30 5.60 -3.29
N GLN A 121 -1.67 4.51 -3.98
CA GLN A 121 -2.25 4.55 -5.32
C GLN A 121 -3.69 5.04 -5.34
N MET A 122 -4.37 5.19 -4.21
CA MET A 122 -5.64 5.92 -4.09
C MET A 122 -5.43 7.44 -4.14
N ALA A 123 -4.19 7.91 -4.10
CA ALA A 123 -3.81 9.31 -4.22
C ALA A 123 -4.52 10.22 -3.20
N VAL A 124 -4.48 9.82 -1.93
CA VAL A 124 -5.06 10.63 -0.85
C VAL A 124 -4.16 11.82 -0.56
N THR A 125 -4.65 13.03 -0.87
CA THR A 125 -3.88 14.28 -0.85
C THR A 125 -4.35 15.27 0.20
N GLY A 126 -5.33 14.90 1.03
CA GLY A 126 -5.84 15.80 2.04
C GLY A 126 -6.76 15.11 3.05
N PRO A 127 -7.22 15.88 4.05
CA PRO A 127 -7.97 15.36 5.18
C PRO A 127 -9.41 14.91 4.86
N GLU A 128 -10.07 15.50 3.87
CA GLU A 128 -11.46 15.15 3.56
C GLU A 128 -11.52 13.79 2.84
N GLY A 129 -10.53 13.50 1.95
CA GLY A 129 -10.37 12.18 1.34
C GLY A 129 -9.98 11.10 2.35
N MET A 130 -9.12 11.44 3.32
CA MET A 130 -8.76 10.55 4.42
C MET A 130 -9.97 10.23 5.30
N LYS A 131 -10.75 11.23 5.70
CA LYS A 131 -11.97 11.07 6.50
C LYS A 131 -13.03 10.23 5.77
N PHE A 132 -13.18 10.42 4.47
CA PHE A 132 -14.07 9.56 3.68
C PHE A 132 -13.66 8.09 3.79
N LEU A 133 -12.37 7.76 3.65
CA LEU A 133 -11.89 6.39 3.78
C LEU A 133 -12.02 5.83 5.20
N GLU A 134 -11.86 6.67 6.23
CA GLU A 134 -12.18 6.33 7.62
C GLU A 134 -13.63 5.90 7.78
N GLU A 135 -14.57 6.68 7.23
CA GLU A 135 -16.01 6.36 7.24
C GLU A 135 -16.33 5.05 6.50
N GLN A 136 -15.54 4.70 5.47
CA GLN A 136 -15.65 3.41 4.79
C GLN A 136 -15.03 2.25 5.59
N GLY A 137 -14.31 2.53 6.67
CA GLY A 137 -13.68 1.55 7.54
C GLY A 137 -12.25 1.18 7.16
N ALA A 138 -11.51 2.08 6.50
CA ALA A 138 -10.07 1.95 6.41
C ALA A 138 -9.43 2.05 7.81
N ALA A 139 -8.49 1.17 8.12
CA ALA A 139 -7.73 1.23 9.36
C ALA A 139 -6.53 2.21 9.25
N ARG A 140 -6.03 2.43 8.03
CA ARG A 140 -4.84 3.23 7.74
C ARG A 140 -4.90 3.83 6.34
N VAL A 141 -4.33 5.02 6.18
CA VAL A 141 -4.12 5.65 4.87
C VAL A 141 -2.62 5.77 4.60
N VAL A 142 -2.18 5.23 3.46
CA VAL A 142 -0.84 5.51 2.93
C VAL A 142 -0.91 6.82 2.16
N ALA A 143 -0.45 7.89 2.76
CA ALA A 143 -0.52 9.24 2.23
C ALA A 143 0.16 9.34 0.84
N ALA A 144 -0.33 10.26 -0.01
CA ALA A 144 0.33 10.58 -1.25
C ALA A 144 1.76 11.08 -0.98
N ARG A 145 2.72 10.68 -1.83
CA ARG A 145 4.15 11.01 -1.65
C ARG A 145 4.46 12.50 -1.85
N GLU A 146 3.51 13.22 -2.43
CA GLU A 146 3.61 14.62 -2.81
C GLU A 146 3.23 15.59 -1.68
N LEU A 147 2.87 15.08 -0.51
CA LEU A 147 2.47 15.88 0.64
C LEU A 147 3.68 16.45 1.41
N SER A 148 3.51 17.68 1.91
CA SER A 148 4.43 18.32 2.85
C SER A 148 4.18 17.87 4.29
N LEU A 149 5.10 18.21 5.20
CA LEU A 149 4.92 17.93 6.63
C LEU A 149 3.69 18.66 7.21
N GLU A 150 3.42 19.89 6.76
CA GLU A 150 2.26 20.67 7.19
C GLU A 150 0.95 20.01 6.75
N GLU A 151 0.89 19.50 5.50
CA GLU A 151 -0.29 18.80 4.98
C GLU A 151 -0.55 17.50 5.73
N LEU A 152 0.51 16.72 6.06
CA LEU A 152 0.38 15.52 6.89
C LEU A 152 -0.12 15.85 8.30
N ALA A 153 0.41 16.90 8.92
CA ALA A 153 -0.05 17.37 10.22
C ALA A 153 -1.50 17.83 10.21
N ALA A 154 -1.95 18.46 9.12
CA ALA A 154 -3.34 18.84 8.94
C ALA A 154 -4.27 17.62 8.81
N MET A 155 -3.85 16.59 8.07
CA MET A 155 -4.57 15.31 7.97
C MET A 155 -4.69 14.63 9.34
N HIS A 156 -3.57 14.53 10.07
CA HIS A 156 -3.56 13.91 11.41
C HIS A 156 -4.50 14.62 12.41
N LYS A 157 -4.63 15.95 12.32
CA LYS A 157 -5.53 16.72 13.21
C LYS A 157 -7.01 16.48 12.91
N LYS A 158 -7.36 16.06 11.69
CA LYS A 158 -8.76 15.99 11.23
C LYS A 158 -9.33 14.58 11.17
N SER A 159 -8.51 13.55 11.32
CA SER A 159 -8.92 12.14 11.26
C SER A 159 -8.22 11.32 12.33
N SER A 160 -8.87 10.25 12.80
CA SER A 160 -8.35 9.37 13.84
C SER A 160 -7.60 8.14 13.31
N ILE A 161 -7.73 7.83 12.01
CA ILE A 161 -7.03 6.68 11.42
C ILE A 161 -5.53 6.96 11.24
N GLU A 162 -4.76 5.89 11.22
CA GLU A 162 -3.31 5.96 11.12
C GLU A 162 -2.85 6.51 9.76
N ILE A 163 -1.82 7.35 9.80
CA ILE A 163 -1.11 7.81 8.60
C ILE A 163 0.17 6.99 8.44
N GLU A 164 0.32 6.36 7.26
CA GLU A 164 1.55 5.74 6.80
C GLU A 164 2.21 6.62 5.73
N ALA A 165 3.52 6.84 5.81
CA ALA A 165 4.24 7.65 4.85
C ALA A 165 5.58 7.01 4.44
N PHE A 166 6.01 7.24 3.19
CA PHE A 166 7.27 6.73 2.69
C PHE A 166 8.46 7.52 3.22
N VAL A 167 9.42 6.82 3.81
CA VAL A 167 10.64 7.42 4.38
C VAL A 167 11.90 7.12 3.58
N HIS A 168 11.91 6.05 2.76
CA HIS A 168 13.09 5.65 1.98
C HIS A 168 12.71 4.98 0.66
N GLY A 169 13.59 5.15 -0.35
CA GLY A 169 13.52 4.44 -1.62
C GLY A 169 12.97 5.26 -2.78
N ALA A 170 12.48 4.60 -3.83
CA ALA A 170 12.15 5.24 -5.09
C ALA A 170 10.93 6.17 -5.02
N LEU A 171 11.07 7.39 -5.56
CA LEU A 171 9.96 8.30 -5.84
C LEU A 171 9.38 8.07 -7.24
N CYS A 172 8.07 8.22 -7.38
CA CYS A 172 7.39 8.30 -8.66
C CYS A 172 7.31 9.75 -9.13
N TYR A 173 7.48 10.00 -10.42
CA TYR A 173 7.31 11.34 -11.00
C TYR A 173 5.83 11.77 -11.04
N SER A 174 4.95 10.82 -11.28
CA SER A 174 3.50 11.02 -11.24
C SER A 174 2.94 10.80 -9.85
N LEU A 175 1.86 11.46 -9.52
CA LEU A 175 0.99 11.09 -8.40
C LEU A 175 0.69 9.59 -8.49
N SER A 176 0.91 8.87 -7.39
CA SER A 176 0.79 7.41 -7.39
C SER A 176 -0.62 6.98 -7.79
N GLY A 177 -0.72 5.97 -8.67
CA GLY A 177 -2.00 5.52 -9.23
C GLY A 177 -2.53 6.36 -10.39
N GLN A 178 -1.98 7.55 -10.67
CA GLN A 178 -2.47 8.50 -11.68
C GLN A 178 -1.55 8.61 -12.92
N CYS A 179 -0.88 7.49 -13.28
CA CYS A 179 0.01 7.43 -14.43
C CYS A 179 -0.46 6.40 -15.46
N LEU A 180 -0.77 6.85 -16.66
CA LEU A 180 -1.13 6.02 -17.81
C LEU A 180 0.00 5.90 -18.85
N MET A 181 1.15 6.57 -18.66
CA MET A 181 2.21 6.63 -19.65
C MET A 181 2.71 5.25 -20.08
N SER A 182 3.00 4.37 -19.13
CA SER A 182 3.46 3.01 -19.43
C SER A 182 2.38 2.13 -20.07
N SER A 183 1.11 2.38 -19.75
CA SER A 183 -0.03 1.67 -20.32
C SER A 183 -0.28 2.10 -21.78
N ILE A 184 -0.39 3.38 -22.03
CA ILE A 184 -0.73 3.93 -23.35
C ILE A 184 0.42 3.74 -24.35
N LEU A 185 1.68 3.99 -23.96
CA LEU A 185 2.83 3.86 -24.84
C LEU A 185 3.26 2.40 -25.08
N GLY A 186 3.10 1.52 -24.10
CA GLY A 186 3.69 0.17 -24.15
C GLY A 186 2.75 -0.97 -23.74
N GLY A 187 1.47 -0.72 -23.51
CA GLY A 187 0.51 -1.75 -23.07
C GLY A 187 0.79 -2.34 -21.68
N ARG A 188 1.68 -1.70 -20.87
CA ARG A 188 2.13 -2.18 -19.57
C ARG A 188 1.61 -1.29 -18.46
N SER A 189 0.40 -1.58 -17.97
CA SER A 189 -0.26 -0.75 -16.95
C SER A 189 0.50 -0.73 -15.61
N GLY A 190 0.81 0.47 -15.11
CA GLY A 190 1.34 0.69 -13.78
C GLY A 190 0.32 0.34 -12.70
N ASN A 191 -0.95 0.62 -12.94
CA ASN A 191 -2.07 0.30 -12.06
C ASN A 191 -2.38 -1.21 -12.00
N ARG A 192 -1.71 -1.99 -12.88
CA ARG A 192 -1.74 -3.45 -12.93
C ARG A 192 -0.38 -4.08 -12.60
N GLY A 193 0.49 -3.33 -11.93
CA GLY A 193 1.79 -3.81 -11.47
C GLY A 193 2.87 -3.98 -12.53
N ARG A 194 2.65 -3.52 -13.78
CA ARG A 194 3.52 -3.81 -14.93
C ARG A 194 4.26 -2.60 -15.48
N CYS A 195 4.42 -1.53 -14.68
CA CYS A 195 5.07 -0.30 -15.11
C CYS A 195 6.47 -0.54 -15.70
N ALA A 196 6.69 -0.07 -16.95
CA ALA A 196 7.98 -0.13 -17.64
C ALA A 196 8.95 0.99 -17.21
N GLN A 197 8.53 1.90 -16.33
CA GLN A 197 9.28 3.07 -15.89
C GLN A 197 9.72 4.01 -17.03
N PRO A 198 8.84 4.41 -17.98
CA PRO A 198 9.20 5.29 -19.08
C PRO A 198 9.73 6.64 -18.57
N CYS A 199 9.29 7.13 -17.41
CA CYS A 199 9.82 8.36 -16.79
C CYS A 199 11.33 8.29 -16.44
N ARG A 200 11.95 7.10 -16.48
CA ARG A 200 13.39 6.91 -16.23
C ARG A 200 14.25 6.88 -17.49
N LEU A 201 13.61 7.04 -18.65
CA LEU A 201 14.31 7.09 -19.93
C LEU A 201 14.77 8.53 -20.25
N PRO A 202 15.79 8.68 -21.10
CA PRO A 202 16.21 9.99 -21.59
C PRO A 202 15.17 10.57 -22.54
N TYR A 203 14.96 11.88 -22.45
CA TYR A 203 14.08 12.65 -23.33
C TYR A 203 14.74 13.95 -23.74
N GLN A 204 14.45 14.39 -24.96
CA GLN A 204 14.81 15.72 -25.41
C GLN A 204 13.71 16.71 -25.07
N VAL A 205 14.06 17.77 -24.36
CA VAL A 205 13.14 18.85 -23.99
C VAL A 205 13.31 20.00 -24.96
N ARG A 206 12.22 20.45 -25.58
CA ARG A 206 12.19 21.61 -26.47
C ARG A 206 11.56 22.81 -25.79
N LYS A 207 12.07 23.98 -26.09
CA LYS A 207 11.49 25.27 -25.66
C LYS A 207 10.69 25.86 -26.82
N GLY A 208 9.37 25.95 -26.68
CA GLY A 208 8.47 26.54 -27.69
C GLY A 208 8.38 25.74 -29.01
N GLU A 209 8.16 26.43 -30.11
CA GLU A 209 8.00 25.87 -31.46
C GLU A 209 9.33 25.54 -32.18
N ASP A 210 10.44 25.64 -31.47
CA ASP A 210 11.75 25.42 -32.03
C ASP A 210 11.88 23.98 -32.57
N ARG A 211 11.95 23.82 -33.90
CA ARG A 211 12.05 22.51 -34.57
C ARG A 211 13.46 21.92 -34.55
N LYS A 212 14.46 22.69 -34.15
CA LYS A 212 15.85 22.22 -34.06
C LYS A 212 16.02 21.50 -32.71
N PHE A 213 16.47 20.25 -32.77
CA PHE A 213 16.86 19.51 -31.56
C PHE A 213 18.17 20.12 -31.04
N PRO A 214 18.24 20.66 -29.84
CA PRO A 214 19.50 20.98 -29.23
C PRO A 214 20.33 19.70 -29.17
N LYS A 215 21.63 19.78 -29.46
CA LYS A 215 22.60 18.71 -29.14
C LYS A 215 22.82 18.70 -27.64
N THR A 216 21.82 18.29 -26.89
CA THR A 216 21.90 18.10 -25.45
C THR A 216 22.18 16.63 -25.17
N GLU A 217 22.99 16.38 -24.18
CA GLU A 217 23.20 15.06 -23.61
C GLU A 217 21.83 14.43 -23.26
N ASP A 218 21.76 13.10 -23.32
CA ASP A 218 20.55 12.35 -22.99
C ASP A 218 20.20 12.54 -21.52
N LEU A 219 19.38 13.53 -21.22
CA LEU A 219 18.90 13.81 -19.87
C LEU A 219 17.61 13.05 -19.57
N CYS A 220 17.45 12.65 -18.31
CA CYS A 220 16.24 12.02 -17.79
C CYS A 220 15.36 13.05 -17.03
N PRO A 221 14.65 13.95 -17.72
CA PRO A 221 13.95 15.10 -17.11
C PRO A 221 12.72 14.70 -16.29
N LEU A 222 12.30 13.44 -16.36
CA LEU A 222 11.18 12.88 -15.59
C LEU A 222 11.68 11.90 -14.50
N SER A 223 13.01 11.83 -14.23
CA SER A 223 13.57 10.94 -13.27
C SER A 223 13.85 11.65 -11.94
N LEU A 224 13.18 11.23 -10.87
CA LEU A 224 13.44 11.74 -9.51
C LEU A 224 14.55 10.92 -8.82
N LYS A 225 15.29 11.58 -7.93
CA LYS A 225 16.15 10.93 -6.94
C LYS A 225 15.34 10.05 -6.01
N ASP A 226 16.00 9.12 -5.36
CA ASP A 226 15.36 8.32 -4.32
C ASP A 226 15.16 9.17 -3.05
N ILE A 227 14.09 8.90 -2.29
CA ILE A 227 13.83 9.56 -1.01
C ILE A 227 14.72 8.94 0.07
N CYS A 228 15.28 9.79 0.93
CA CYS A 228 15.92 9.43 2.19
C CYS A 228 15.59 10.51 3.21
N THR A 229 14.83 10.17 4.22
CA THR A 229 14.33 11.13 5.22
C THR A 229 14.95 10.95 6.59
N LEU A 230 16.06 10.22 6.69
CA LEU A 230 16.67 9.92 7.98
C LEU A 230 16.94 11.20 8.79
N ASP A 231 17.42 12.26 8.14
CA ASP A 231 17.71 13.54 8.80
C ASP A 231 16.47 14.29 9.32
N ILE A 232 15.30 14.01 8.78
CA ILE A 232 14.03 14.67 9.14
C ILE A 232 13.01 13.71 9.77
N LEU A 233 13.46 12.53 10.20
CA LEU A 233 12.59 11.53 10.81
C LEU A 233 11.82 12.04 12.03
N PRO A 234 12.42 12.84 12.95
CA PRO A 234 11.70 13.44 14.06
C PRO A 234 10.51 14.30 13.61
N GLU A 235 10.70 15.11 12.55
CA GLU A 235 9.65 16.00 12.03
C GLU A 235 8.50 15.21 11.38
N ILE A 236 8.81 14.09 10.72
CA ILE A 236 7.81 13.18 10.14
C ILE A 236 6.93 12.57 11.24
N VAL A 237 7.55 12.10 12.32
CA VAL A 237 6.82 11.55 13.47
C VAL A 237 5.98 12.63 14.15
N GLU A 238 6.49 13.84 14.29
CA GLU A 238 5.75 14.99 14.84
C GLU A 238 4.58 15.44 13.97
N ALA A 239 4.67 15.26 12.65
CA ALA A 239 3.56 15.50 11.75
C ALA A 239 2.41 14.47 11.90
N GLY A 240 2.55 13.48 12.80
CA GLY A 240 1.53 12.48 13.11
C GLY A 240 1.59 11.22 12.25
N VAL A 241 2.72 10.96 11.59
CA VAL A 241 2.93 9.70 10.87
C VAL A 241 3.19 8.57 11.86
N MET A 242 2.37 7.52 11.80
CA MET A 242 2.40 6.35 12.69
C MET A 242 3.16 5.17 12.09
N SER A 243 3.22 5.06 10.77
CA SER A 243 3.93 3.98 10.08
C SER A 243 4.93 4.53 9.06
N LEU A 244 6.19 4.18 9.26
CA LEU A 244 7.35 4.62 8.48
C LEU A 244 7.66 3.58 7.40
N LYS A 245 7.25 3.83 6.16
CA LYS A 245 7.34 2.85 5.08
C LYS A 245 8.60 2.98 4.24
N ILE A 246 9.32 1.88 4.09
CA ILE A 246 10.45 1.74 3.18
C ILE A 246 9.96 1.19 1.84
N GLU A 247 10.29 1.85 0.70
CA GLU A 247 10.03 1.29 -0.64
C GLU A 247 11.19 0.38 -1.06
N GLY A 248 10.87 -0.82 -1.58
CA GLY A 248 11.96 -1.71 -2.01
C GLY A 248 11.61 -3.15 -2.34
N ARG A 249 10.34 -3.55 -2.59
CA ARG A 249 9.96 -4.95 -2.87
C ARG A 249 10.71 -5.62 -4.05
N MET A 250 11.31 -4.85 -4.94
CA MET A 250 12.13 -5.36 -6.05
C MET A 250 13.63 -5.33 -5.73
N LYS A 251 14.00 -5.14 -4.48
CA LYS A 251 15.39 -5.07 -4.03
C LYS A 251 15.83 -6.39 -3.42
N GLN A 252 17.16 -6.56 -3.36
CA GLN A 252 17.79 -7.75 -2.74
C GLN A 252 17.64 -7.73 -1.21
N PRO A 253 17.70 -8.89 -0.54
CA PRO A 253 17.62 -8.99 0.93
C PRO A 253 18.60 -8.08 1.67
N GLY A 254 19.83 -7.91 1.17
CA GLY A 254 20.83 -7.00 1.75
C GLY A 254 20.39 -5.53 1.78
N TYR A 255 19.65 -5.06 0.74
CA TYR A 255 19.05 -3.72 0.77
C TYR A 255 18.01 -3.63 1.90
N THR A 256 17.15 -4.62 1.98
CA THR A 256 16.09 -4.68 3.01
C THR A 256 16.69 -4.64 4.41
N ALA A 257 17.67 -5.52 4.70
CA ALA A 257 18.35 -5.54 5.99
C ALA A 257 19.06 -4.23 6.32
N GLY A 258 19.87 -3.70 5.38
CA GLY A 258 20.68 -2.52 5.63
C GLY A 258 19.85 -1.25 5.83
N VAL A 259 18.82 -1.04 5.02
CA VAL A 259 17.94 0.13 5.15
C VAL A 259 17.08 0.02 6.40
N THR A 260 16.45 -1.13 6.63
CA THR A 260 15.59 -1.35 7.81
C THR A 260 16.39 -1.19 9.11
N GLY A 261 17.56 -1.84 9.21
CA GLY A 261 18.41 -1.73 10.40
C GLY A 261 18.88 -0.30 10.68
N MET A 262 19.14 0.48 9.63
CA MET A 262 19.51 1.89 9.81
C MET A 262 18.33 2.73 10.33
N TYR A 263 17.13 2.58 9.76
CA TYR A 263 15.94 3.26 10.26
C TYR A 263 15.55 2.79 11.67
N ARG A 264 15.69 1.48 11.98
CA ARG A 264 15.48 0.95 13.34
C ARG A 264 16.42 1.61 14.35
N LYS A 265 17.71 1.65 14.05
CA LYS A 265 18.72 2.32 14.91
C LYS A 265 18.31 3.75 15.27
N TYR A 266 17.94 4.54 14.26
CA TYR A 266 17.61 5.94 14.48
C TYR A 266 16.23 6.16 15.07
N LEU A 267 15.28 5.28 14.77
CA LEU A 267 13.97 5.30 15.41
C LEU A 267 14.08 4.99 16.92
N ASP A 268 14.91 4.03 17.31
CA ASP A 268 15.16 3.72 18.73
C ASP A 268 15.78 4.91 19.46
N ILE A 269 16.82 5.55 18.87
CA ILE A 269 17.40 6.78 19.43
C ILE A 269 16.34 7.88 19.60
N LEU A 270 15.48 8.06 18.60
CA LEU A 270 14.40 9.05 18.65
C LEU A 270 13.39 8.76 19.77
N LEU A 271 13.01 7.50 19.92
CA LEU A 271 12.01 7.07 20.92
C LEU A 271 12.59 7.06 22.34
N GLU A 272 13.88 6.79 22.50
CA GLU A 272 14.56 6.86 23.79
C GLU A 272 14.78 8.30 24.25
N ASN A 273 15.43 9.11 23.42
CA ASN A 273 15.67 10.50 23.71
C ASN A 273 15.91 11.33 22.43
N ARG A 274 14.91 12.11 22.05
CA ARG A 274 14.96 12.98 20.89
C ARG A 274 16.17 13.92 20.86
N GLN A 275 16.66 14.40 22.00
CA GLN A 275 17.80 15.33 22.07
C GLN A 275 19.10 14.68 21.58
N ASN A 276 19.18 13.36 21.63
CA ASN A 276 20.31 12.58 21.13
C ASN A 276 20.22 12.25 19.64
N TYR A 277 19.15 12.67 18.96
CA TYR A 277 18.96 12.38 17.56
C TYR A 277 19.90 13.18 16.67
N GLN A 278 20.95 12.54 16.21
CA GLN A 278 21.92 13.14 15.30
C GLN A 278 22.42 12.10 14.31
N VAL A 279 22.12 12.28 13.03
CA VAL A 279 22.56 11.38 11.97
C VAL A 279 24.03 11.65 11.64
N THR A 280 24.85 10.60 11.64
CA THR A 280 26.28 10.70 11.31
C THR A 280 26.51 10.69 9.79
N ASP A 281 27.58 11.33 9.32
CA ASP A 281 27.95 11.30 7.89
C ASP A 281 28.29 9.89 7.41
N LYS A 282 28.84 9.04 8.30
CA LYS A 282 29.09 7.63 8.03
C LYS A 282 27.80 6.88 7.70
N ASP A 283 26.74 7.11 8.47
CA ASP A 283 25.45 6.41 8.29
C ASP A 283 24.70 6.94 7.06
N ARG A 284 24.79 8.27 6.78
CA ARG A 284 24.27 8.83 5.51
C ARG A 284 24.96 8.20 4.31
N LYS A 285 26.29 8.12 4.35
CA LYS A 285 27.08 7.51 3.28
C LYS A 285 26.73 6.03 3.11
N TYR A 286 26.58 5.29 4.22
CA TYR A 286 26.18 3.88 4.19
C TYR A 286 24.86 3.67 3.43
N LEU A 287 23.81 4.45 3.72
CA LEU A 287 22.53 4.36 3.00
C LEU A 287 22.67 4.68 1.50
N LEU A 288 23.45 5.71 1.15
CA LEU A 288 23.71 6.06 -0.24
C LEU A 288 24.50 4.96 -0.98
N ASP A 289 25.43 4.30 -0.28
CA ASP A 289 26.25 3.22 -0.86
C ASP A 289 25.44 1.92 -1.06
N ILE A 290 24.42 1.65 -0.24
CA ILE A 290 23.51 0.50 -0.45
C ILE A 290 22.82 0.60 -1.80
N PHE A 291 22.16 1.72 -2.06
CA PHE A 291 21.49 2.01 -3.33
C PHE A 291 21.09 3.47 -3.41
N ASN A 292 21.40 4.11 -4.51
CA ASN A 292 20.81 5.38 -4.88
C ASN A 292 20.70 5.54 -6.40
N ARG A 293 19.93 6.56 -6.83
CA ARG A 293 19.71 6.90 -8.23
C ARG A 293 20.01 8.38 -8.42
N GLY A 294 21.29 8.69 -8.68
CA GLY A 294 21.75 10.07 -8.80
C GLY A 294 21.72 10.86 -7.49
N GLY A 295 21.85 10.16 -6.34
CA GLY A 295 21.73 10.72 -5.00
C GLY A 295 20.36 10.52 -4.36
N SER A 296 20.12 11.22 -3.26
CA SER A 296 18.85 11.21 -2.52
C SER A 296 18.32 12.62 -2.28
N CYS A 297 17.06 12.71 -1.90
CA CYS A 297 16.40 13.95 -1.47
C CYS A 297 15.39 13.64 -0.35
N THR A 298 14.86 14.68 0.32
CA THR A 298 13.81 14.52 1.34
C THR A 298 12.41 14.37 0.75
N GLY A 299 12.30 14.16 -0.57
CA GLY A 299 11.01 14.13 -1.25
C GLY A 299 10.29 15.47 -1.19
N TYR A 300 8.97 15.43 -1.07
CA TYR A 300 8.11 16.61 -1.03
C TYR A 300 7.91 17.16 0.40
N TYR A 301 8.46 16.56 1.41
CA TYR A 301 8.22 16.95 2.81
C TYR A 301 8.59 18.40 3.12
N LYS A 302 9.65 18.93 2.48
CA LYS A 302 10.13 20.31 2.68
C LYS A 302 10.19 21.15 1.40
N GLN A 303 9.75 20.60 0.26
CA GLN A 303 9.76 21.33 -1.02
C GLN A 303 8.71 20.75 -1.98
N HIS A 304 8.11 21.59 -2.82
CA HIS A 304 7.06 21.14 -3.74
C HIS A 304 7.57 20.61 -5.09
N ASN A 305 8.71 21.12 -5.58
CA ASN A 305 9.37 20.70 -6.82
C ASN A 305 10.76 21.36 -6.94
N GLY A 306 11.49 21.04 -7.99
CA GLY A 306 12.73 21.71 -8.34
C GLY A 306 13.89 20.77 -8.73
N PRO A 307 14.98 21.32 -9.30
CA PRO A 307 16.10 20.54 -9.83
C PRO A 307 16.81 19.68 -8.77
N SER A 308 16.77 20.08 -7.49
CA SER A 308 17.35 19.32 -6.38
C SER A 308 16.76 17.91 -6.22
N MET A 309 15.50 17.72 -6.64
CA MET A 309 14.81 16.43 -6.60
C MET A 309 15.12 15.54 -7.81
N MET A 310 15.76 16.07 -8.87
CA MET A 310 15.91 15.38 -10.15
C MET A 310 17.19 14.54 -10.21
N ALA A 311 17.08 13.36 -10.83
CA ALA A 311 18.19 12.45 -11.15
C ALA A 311 18.43 12.46 -12.67
N PHE A 312 18.94 13.57 -13.19
CA PHE A 312 19.07 13.80 -14.64
C PHE A 312 19.91 12.75 -15.37
N SER A 313 20.98 12.23 -14.74
CA SER A 313 21.79 11.14 -15.33
C SER A 313 21.18 9.75 -15.12
N ASN A 314 20.30 9.59 -14.15
CA ASN A 314 19.70 8.31 -13.74
C ASN A 314 20.73 7.18 -13.49
N GLU A 315 21.95 7.51 -13.15
CA GLU A 315 23.00 6.56 -12.77
C GLU A 315 22.60 5.85 -11.49
N LYS A 316 22.67 4.52 -11.53
CA LYS A 316 22.40 3.68 -10.37
C LYS A 316 23.73 3.34 -9.69
N LYS A 317 23.86 3.67 -8.41
CA LYS A 317 24.91 3.12 -7.57
C LYS A 317 24.33 1.98 -6.75
N THR A 318 24.96 0.83 -6.83
CA THR A 318 24.61 -0.36 -6.05
C THR A 318 25.85 -0.83 -5.34
N GLY A 319 25.92 -0.63 -4.04
CA GLY A 319 26.90 -1.27 -3.17
C GLY A 319 26.34 -2.58 -2.63
N GLY A 320 27.13 -3.65 -2.65
CA GLY A 320 26.72 -4.87 -1.96
C GLY A 320 26.76 -4.64 -0.45
N VAL A 321 25.69 -4.94 0.26
CA VAL A 321 25.78 -5.12 1.71
C VAL A 321 26.46 -6.47 1.94
N SER A 322 27.74 -6.44 2.28
CA SER A 322 28.49 -7.62 2.70
C SER A 322 28.24 -7.85 4.19
N GLY A 323 27.42 -8.81 4.52
CA GLY A 323 27.18 -9.27 5.88
C GLY A 323 26.29 -10.49 5.87
N GLU A 324 26.53 -11.44 6.75
CA GLU A 324 25.57 -12.49 7.01
C GLU A 324 24.26 -11.86 7.50
N LEU A 325 23.14 -12.25 6.89
CA LEU A 325 21.82 -11.83 7.34
C LEU A 325 21.59 -12.45 8.73
N THR A 326 21.41 -11.62 9.73
CA THR A 326 21.14 -12.09 11.09
C THR A 326 19.74 -12.71 11.10
N LYS A 327 19.64 -14.00 11.44
CA LYS A 327 18.36 -14.63 11.71
C LYS A 327 17.89 -14.21 13.10
N CYS A 328 16.67 -13.70 13.18
CA CYS A 328 16.01 -13.51 14.45
C CYS A 328 15.58 -14.85 15.02
N LYS A 329 15.75 -15.04 16.32
CA LYS A 329 15.22 -16.19 17.05
C LYS A 329 14.60 -15.74 18.36
N GLU A 330 13.48 -16.34 18.70
CA GLU A 330 12.81 -16.05 19.96
C GLU A 330 13.42 -16.91 21.07
N LYS A 331 13.67 -16.29 22.21
CA LYS A 331 14.21 -16.95 23.38
C LYS A 331 13.11 -17.73 24.09
N ILE A 332 13.40 -19.02 24.34
CA ILE A 332 12.49 -19.91 25.04
C ILE A 332 13.15 -20.49 26.30
N THR A 333 12.36 -20.73 27.30
CA THR A 333 12.77 -21.48 28.50
C THR A 333 12.10 -22.83 28.50
N GLY A 334 12.78 -23.86 29.04
CA GLY A 334 12.26 -25.20 29.08
C GLY A 334 12.53 -25.93 30.38
N SER A 335 11.63 -26.86 30.73
CA SER A 335 11.82 -27.84 31.81
C SER A 335 11.49 -29.24 31.28
N LEU A 336 12.50 -30.11 31.28
CA LEU A 336 12.38 -31.51 30.85
C LEU A 336 12.40 -32.41 32.07
N MET A 337 11.36 -33.23 32.27
CA MET A 337 11.21 -34.15 33.37
C MET A 337 11.26 -35.59 32.86
N LEU A 338 12.20 -36.39 33.41
CA LEU A 338 12.46 -37.76 33.01
C LEU A 338 12.57 -38.65 34.25
N TYR A 339 11.46 -39.26 34.63
CA TYR A 339 11.39 -40.19 35.78
C TYR A 339 10.98 -41.58 35.33
N PRO A 340 11.60 -42.64 35.85
CA PRO A 340 11.27 -44.03 35.45
C PRO A 340 9.76 -44.33 35.60
N GLU A 341 9.25 -45.17 34.72
CA GLU A 341 7.83 -45.62 34.67
C GLU A 341 6.82 -44.46 34.54
N SER A 342 7.31 -43.32 34.05
CA SER A 342 6.49 -42.12 33.78
C SER A 342 6.73 -41.67 32.35
N PRO A 343 5.77 -40.96 31.72
CA PRO A 343 6.00 -40.33 30.42
C PRO A 343 7.09 -39.26 30.53
N ALA A 344 7.90 -39.13 29.46
CA ALA A 344 8.80 -38.00 29.34
C ALA A 344 7.98 -36.71 29.15
N ILE A 345 8.21 -35.69 29.95
CA ILE A 345 7.45 -34.42 29.89
C ILE A 345 8.40 -33.28 29.57
N LEU A 346 8.02 -32.48 28.57
CA LEU A 346 8.70 -31.24 28.23
C LEU A 346 7.73 -30.05 28.32
N GLN A 347 8.04 -29.12 29.18
CA GLN A 347 7.40 -27.82 29.25
C GLN A 347 8.28 -26.81 28.51
N VAL A 348 7.69 -25.98 27.63
CA VAL A 348 8.38 -24.90 26.91
C VAL A 348 7.58 -23.61 27.04
N SER A 349 8.27 -22.51 27.28
CA SER A 349 7.65 -21.19 27.43
C SER A 349 8.35 -20.15 26.56
N CYS A 350 7.54 -19.23 25.97
CA CYS A 350 7.98 -18.05 25.25
C CYS A 350 7.17 -16.84 25.74
N GLY A 351 7.82 -15.91 26.41
CA GLY A 351 7.12 -14.80 27.10
C GLY A 351 6.08 -15.33 28.10
N ASP A 352 4.83 -14.93 27.92
CA ASP A 352 3.68 -15.35 28.77
C ASP A 352 2.97 -16.63 28.26
N ARG A 353 3.41 -17.19 27.14
CA ARG A 353 2.84 -18.42 26.54
C ARG A 353 3.63 -19.65 26.96
N GLN A 354 2.90 -20.70 27.27
CA GLN A 354 3.49 -21.95 27.75
C GLN A 354 2.73 -23.16 27.23
N VAL A 355 3.47 -24.20 26.87
CA VAL A 355 2.92 -25.50 26.50
C VAL A 355 3.60 -26.63 27.29
N VAL A 356 2.87 -27.70 27.50
CA VAL A 356 3.38 -28.92 28.12
C VAL A 356 3.05 -30.10 27.21
N VAL A 357 4.07 -30.85 26.82
CA VAL A 357 3.92 -32.02 25.97
C VAL A 357 4.52 -33.24 26.69
N SER A 358 3.81 -34.35 26.66
CA SER A 358 4.28 -35.64 27.17
C SER A 358 4.28 -36.70 26.05
N ASP A 359 5.29 -37.56 26.06
CA ASP A 359 5.40 -38.63 25.06
C ASP A 359 6.21 -39.79 25.63
N GLY A 360 5.85 -41.02 25.23
CA GLY A 360 6.52 -42.27 25.56
C GLY A 360 6.73 -42.49 27.06
N GLU A 361 7.36 -43.60 27.41
CA GLU A 361 7.68 -43.97 28.78
C GLU A 361 9.18 -43.98 29.01
N VAL A 362 9.65 -43.38 30.10
CA VAL A 362 11.04 -43.39 30.55
C VAL A 362 11.31 -44.75 31.24
N GLN A 363 12.31 -45.46 30.79
CA GLN A 363 12.65 -46.81 31.30
C GLN A 363 13.82 -46.72 32.28
N PHE A 364 13.92 -47.71 33.17
CA PHE A 364 15.15 -47.94 33.91
C PHE A 364 16.26 -48.41 32.94
N ALA A 365 17.46 -47.89 33.13
CA ALA A 365 18.61 -48.34 32.37
C ALA A 365 19.02 -49.76 32.78
N LYS A 366 19.19 -50.67 31.81
CA LYS A 366 19.64 -52.05 32.04
C LYS A 366 21.15 -52.15 32.23
N GLU A 367 21.94 -51.42 31.43
CA GLU A 367 23.41 -51.49 31.46
C GLU A 367 24.08 -50.11 31.40
N HIS A 368 23.57 -49.17 30.59
CA HIS A 368 24.18 -47.86 30.38
C HIS A 368 23.14 -46.73 30.58
N PRO A 369 23.13 -46.11 31.78
CA PRO A 369 22.30 -44.94 32.02
C PRO A 369 22.59 -43.79 31.03
N MET A 370 21.57 -43.05 30.64
CA MET A 370 21.73 -41.89 29.78
C MET A 370 22.21 -40.68 30.62
N SER A 371 23.34 -40.08 30.20
CA SER A 371 23.84 -38.89 30.89
C SER A 371 23.03 -37.64 30.50
N GLU A 372 22.93 -36.70 31.46
CA GLU A 372 22.30 -35.38 31.22
C GLU A 372 22.91 -34.67 29.99
N GLU A 373 24.23 -34.69 29.85
CA GLU A 373 24.90 -34.06 28.70
C GLU A 373 24.41 -34.60 27.35
N ARG A 374 24.17 -35.92 27.27
CA ARG A 374 23.67 -36.56 26.05
C ARG A 374 22.23 -36.15 25.76
N ILE A 375 21.40 -36.02 26.79
CA ILE A 375 20.03 -35.55 26.68
C ILE A 375 20.04 -34.07 26.24
N ARG A 376 20.79 -33.22 26.93
CA ARG A 376 20.93 -31.78 26.65
C ARG A 376 21.36 -31.56 25.20
N LYS A 377 22.36 -32.30 24.70
CA LYS A 377 22.80 -32.21 23.30
C LYS A 377 21.71 -32.55 22.27
N GLN A 378 20.72 -33.38 22.62
CA GLN A 378 19.59 -33.66 21.73
C GLN A 378 18.55 -32.55 21.79
N MET A 379 18.30 -31.99 22.98
CA MET A 379 17.33 -30.92 23.18
C MET A 379 17.80 -29.57 22.59
N GLU A 380 19.10 -29.31 22.56
CA GLU A 380 19.70 -28.09 22.01
C GLU A 380 19.63 -27.99 20.48
N LYS A 381 19.19 -29.03 19.76
CA LYS A 381 19.09 -29.04 18.31
C LYS A 381 17.89 -28.25 17.79
N LEU A 382 17.91 -26.94 17.92
CA LEU A 382 16.87 -26.00 17.45
C LEU A 382 17.16 -25.34 16.10
N GLY A 383 18.22 -25.75 15.38
CA GLY A 383 18.79 -25.01 14.26
C GLY A 383 17.81 -24.59 13.15
N ASN A 384 16.77 -25.38 12.89
CA ASN A 384 15.79 -25.14 11.82
C ASN A 384 14.45 -24.54 12.32
N THR A 385 14.41 -24.02 13.57
CA THR A 385 13.22 -23.40 14.17
C THR A 385 13.43 -21.91 14.40
N GLU A 386 12.36 -21.20 14.67
CA GLU A 386 12.37 -19.78 15.02
C GLU A 386 12.82 -19.53 16.47
N PHE A 387 13.25 -20.58 17.20
CA PHE A 387 13.57 -20.51 18.63
C PHE A 387 15.03 -20.79 18.94
N GLU A 388 15.49 -20.22 20.06
CA GLU A 388 16.74 -20.57 20.75
C GLU A 388 16.52 -20.71 22.25
N TRP A 389 17.24 -21.63 22.90
CA TRP A 389 17.15 -21.77 24.35
C TRP A 389 17.81 -20.59 25.07
N GLU A 390 17.04 -19.89 25.90
CA GLU A 390 17.58 -19.01 26.93
C GLU A 390 18.01 -19.86 28.15
N SER A 391 17.18 -20.85 28.55
CA SER A 391 17.51 -21.82 29.58
C SER A 391 16.75 -23.13 29.35
N LEU A 392 17.38 -24.24 29.72
CA LEU A 392 16.77 -25.57 29.73
C LEU A 392 17.15 -26.27 31.02
N ASP A 393 16.17 -26.46 31.92
CA ASP A 393 16.29 -27.27 33.11
C ASP A 393 15.99 -28.75 32.79
N ILE A 394 16.83 -29.66 33.27
CA ILE A 394 16.64 -31.11 33.09
C ILE A 394 16.55 -31.78 34.45
N GLN A 395 15.37 -32.26 34.79
CA GLN A 395 15.09 -33.02 35.99
C GLN A 395 14.99 -34.50 35.65
N MET A 396 15.94 -35.28 36.14
CA MET A 396 16.02 -36.69 35.79
C MET A 396 16.49 -37.56 36.96
N ASP A 397 16.06 -38.79 36.99
CA ASP A 397 16.68 -39.83 37.84
C ASP A 397 18.00 -40.28 37.20
N GLY A 398 19.00 -40.60 38.01
CA GLY A 398 20.33 -41.00 37.50
C GLY A 398 20.40 -42.34 36.79
N ASN A 399 19.40 -43.20 36.89
CA ASN A 399 19.38 -44.55 36.32
C ASN A 399 18.28 -44.74 35.28
N ILE A 400 18.24 -43.86 34.27
CA ILE A 400 17.21 -43.88 33.24
C ILE A 400 17.81 -44.21 31.86
N PHE A 401 16.94 -44.73 30.98
CA PHE A 401 17.14 -44.89 29.57
C PHE A 401 15.98 -44.26 28.79
N VAL A 402 16.29 -43.35 27.88
CA VAL A 402 15.31 -42.72 27.01
C VAL A 402 15.79 -42.84 25.57
N PRO A 403 15.02 -43.43 24.64
CA PRO A 403 15.42 -43.48 23.23
C PRO A 403 15.64 -42.08 22.66
N VAL A 404 16.74 -41.87 21.94
CA VAL A 404 17.04 -40.56 21.29
C VAL A 404 15.92 -40.14 20.34
N LYS A 405 15.24 -41.10 19.72
CA LYS A 405 14.07 -40.86 18.86
C LYS A 405 12.97 -40.17 19.67
N LEU A 406 12.66 -40.66 20.87
CA LEU A 406 11.64 -40.07 21.76
C LEU A 406 11.97 -38.62 22.16
N LEU A 407 13.21 -38.35 22.56
CA LEU A 407 13.66 -36.99 22.88
C LEU A 407 13.50 -36.03 21.70
N ASN A 408 13.82 -36.50 20.47
CA ASN A 408 13.68 -35.69 19.28
C ASN A 408 12.20 -35.45 18.89
N GLU A 409 11.33 -36.45 19.08
CA GLU A 409 9.89 -36.32 18.87
C GLU A 409 9.26 -35.36 19.89
N LEU A 410 9.57 -35.56 21.19
CA LEU A 410 9.10 -34.70 22.26
C LEU A 410 9.47 -33.23 22.03
N ARG A 411 10.75 -32.97 21.68
CA ARG A 411 11.20 -31.61 21.34
C ARG A 411 10.42 -31.03 20.15
N ARG A 412 10.28 -31.77 19.04
CA ARG A 412 9.54 -31.28 17.85
C ARG A 412 8.08 -31.02 18.15
N ASN A 413 7.44 -31.90 18.91
CA ASN A 413 6.04 -31.76 19.27
C ASN A 413 5.83 -30.55 20.19
N ALA A 414 6.74 -30.33 21.15
CA ALA A 414 6.66 -29.19 22.05
C ALA A 414 6.84 -27.84 21.33
N LEU A 415 7.81 -27.78 20.40
CA LEU A 415 8.01 -26.56 19.60
C LEU A 415 6.84 -26.31 18.65
N ALA A 416 6.30 -27.33 17.99
CA ALA A 416 5.12 -27.21 17.14
C ALA A 416 3.87 -26.76 17.93
N ALA A 417 3.69 -27.29 19.15
CA ALA A 417 2.62 -26.86 20.03
C ALA A 417 2.80 -25.39 20.49
N LEU A 418 4.04 -24.96 20.75
CA LEU A 418 4.34 -23.57 21.10
C LEU A 418 4.09 -22.62 19.91
N GLU A 419 4.51 -22.99 18.70
CA GLU A 419 4.19 -22.22 17.49
C GLU A 419 2.69 -22.07 17.29
N GLU A 420 1.92 -23.14 17.52
CA GLU A 420 0.46 -23.11 17.43
C GLU A 420 -0.15 -22.21 18.50
N GLU A 421 0.30 -22.31 19.75
CA GLU A 421 -0.16 -21.46 20.88
C GLU A 421 0.10 -19.97 20.62
N LEU A 422 1.25 -19.64 20.01
CA LEU A 422 1.62 -18.26 19.66
C LEU A 422 0.76 -17.72 18.51
N CYS A 423 0.40 -18.55 17.53
CA CYS A 423 -0.35 -18.15 16.33
C CYS A 423 -1.88 -18.21 16.51
N ALA A 424 -2.39 -19.15 17.32
CA ALA A 424 -3.82 -19.42 17.46
C ALA A 424 -4.70 -18.19 17.77
N PRO A 425 -4.27 -17.20 18.58
CA PRO A 425 -5.06 -16.00 18.83
C PRO A 425 -5.36 -15.16 17.59
N MET A 426 -4.58 -15.32 16.52
CA MET A 426 -4.73 -14.57 15.27
C MET A 426 -5.59 -15.29 14.23
N TYR A 427 -5.93 -16.57 14.46
CA TYR A 427 -6.75 -17.35 13.52
C TYR A 427 -8.16 -16.83 13.43
N ARG A 428 -8.69 -16.85 12.22
CA ARG A 428 -10.04 -16.38 11.89
C ARG A 428 -10.80 -17.44 11.10
N LYS A 429 -12.10 -17.29 11.02
CA LYS A 429 -12.94 -18.15 10.19
C LYS A 429 -13.61 -17.34 9.09
N ALA A 430 -13.34 -17.66 7.85
CA ALA A 430 -14.03 -17.08 6.71
C ALA A 430 -15.36 -17.78 6.41
N ALA A 431 -16.23 -17.10 5.66
CA ALA A 431 -17.41 -17.73 5.08
C ALA A 431 -17.02 -18.82 4.06
N ASP A 432 -17.89 -19.78 3.80
CA ASP A 432 -17.61 -20.83 2.82
C ASP A 432 -17.68 -20.34 1.38
N ARG A 433 -18.47 -19.30 1.11
CA ARG A 433 -18.68 -18.74 -0.22
C ARG A 433 -18.64 -17.22 -0.19
N PRO A 434 -18.13 -16.58 -1.27
CA PRO A 434 -18.13 -15.13 -1.37
C PRO A 434 -19.52 -14.56 -1.58
N VAL A 435 -19.72 -13.36 -1.03
CA VAL A 435 -20.88 -12.51 -1.30
C VAL A 435 -20.44 -11.39 -2.24
N PHE A 436 -21.09 -11.29 -3.39
CA PHE A 436 -20.86 -10.22 -4.37
C PHE A 436 -21.89 -9.09 -4.21
N ALA A 437 -21.58 -7.91 -4.76
CA ALA A 437 -22.56 -6.85 -4.90
C ALA A 437 -23.75 -7.35 -5.75
N THR A 438 -24.96 -7.14 -5.25
CA THR A 438 -26.18 -7.42 -6.00
C THR A 438 -26.39 -6.29 -7.01
N MET A 439 -26.07 -6.56 -8.26
CA MET A 439 -26.46 -5.67 -9.33
C MET A 439 -27.97 -5.75 -9.49
N GLU A 440 -28.70 -4.84 -8.88
CA GLU A 440 -30.10 -4.64 -9.18
C GLU A 440 -30.22 -4.06 -10.59
N GLY A 441 -30.47 -4.89 -11.57
CA GLY A 441 -30.70 -4.39 -12.90
C GLY A 441 -30.73 -5.47 -13.96
N SER A 442 -31.90 -5.61 -14.55
CA SER A 442 -32.14 -6.35 -15.78
C SER A 442 -31.10 -6.06 -16.86
N PRO A 443 -30.86 -7.03 -17.77
CA PRO A 443 -29.98 -6.82 -18.91
C PRO A 443 -30.44 -5.58 -19.68
N ALA A 444 -29.49 -4.84 -20.20
CA ALA A 444 -29.63 -3.59 -20.94
C ALA A 444 -31.01 -3.42 -21.58
N GLY A 445 -31.81 -2.55 -21.01
CA GLY A 445 -33.06 -2.16 -21.64
C GLY A 445 -32.76 -1.59 -23.02
N LYS A 446 -33.48 -2.07 -24.00
CA LYS A 446 -33.45 -1.53 -25.37
C LYS A 446 -34.04 -0.12 -25.42
N ASN A 447 -33.70 0.77 -24.51
CA ASN A 447 -34.05 2.16 -24.61
C ASN A 447 -32.97 2.82 -25.46
N GLY A 448 -33.22 2.90 -26.74
CA GLY A 448 -32.43 3.63 -27.73
C GLY A 448 -32.48 5.14 -27.51
N SER A 449 -32.07 5.62 -26.33
CA SER A 449 -31.75 7.02 -26.16
C SER A 449 -30.42 7.29 -26.87
N ILE A 450 -30.42 8.28 -27.74
CA ILE A 450 -29.20 8.77 -28.38
C ILE A 450 -28.26 9.22 -27.26
N PRO A 451 -27.00 8.71 -27.19
CA PRO A 451 -26.04 9.16 -26.19
C PRO A 451 -25.81 10.67 -26.28
N GLY A 452 -25.87 11.37 -25.17
CA GLY A 452 -25.53 12.78 -25.12
C GLY A 452 -24.04 13.02 -25.36
N MET A 453 -23.68 14.10 -26.05
CA MET A 453 -22.30 14.51 -26.24
C MET A 453 -21.91 15.54 -25.19
N PHE A 454 -20.87 15.23 -24.40
CA PHE A 454 -20.26 16.12 -23.42
C PHE A 454 -18.84 16.46 -23.83
N ILE A 455 -18.40 17.71 -23.61
CA ILE A 455 -17.07 18.18 -23.98
C ILE A 455 -16.37 18.76 -22.73
N SER A 456 -15.16 18.29 -22.47
CA SER A 456 -14.27 18.90 -21.48
C SER A 456 -13.44 20.01 -22.15
N CYS A 457 -13.55 21.24 -21.68
CA CYS A 457 -12.85 22.39 -22.23
C CYS A 457 -11.90 22.97 -21.18
N GLU A 458 -10.68 23.29 -21.58
CA GLU A 458 -9.65 23.90 -20.73
C GLU A 458 -9.57 25.42 -20.93
N THR A 459 -10.17 25.97 -21.99
CA THR A 459 -10.17 27.42 -22.30
C THR A 459 -11.56 27.89 -22.66
N MET A 460 -11.77 29.21 -22.53
CA MET A 460 -13.02 29.83 -22.90
C MET A 460 -13.31 29.75 -24.40
N GLU A 461 -12.28 29.85 -25.24
CA GLU A 461 -12.39 29.69 -26.69
C GLU A 461 -12.90 28.30 -27.10
N GLN A 462 -12.41 27.24 -26.44
CA GLN A 462 -12.94 25.87 -26.62
C GLN A 462 -14.40 25.79 -26.20
N ALA A 463 -14.74 26.36 -25.06
CA ALA A 463 -16.11 26.39 -24.56
C ALA A 463 -17.03 27.15 -25.52
N GLU A 464 -16.63 28.31 -26.03
CA GLU A 464 -17.37 29.10 -27.04
C GLU A 464 -17.66 28.30 -28.30
N THR A 465 -16.67 27.57 -28.81
CA THR A 465 -16.83 26.73 -29.98
C THR A 465 -17.79 25.57 -29.72
N ALA A 466 -17.70 24.96 -28.53
CA ALA A 466 -18.48 23.77 -28.18
C ALA A 466 -19.96 24.07 -27.94
N TRP A 467 -20.30 25.15 -27.19
CA TRP A 467 -21.71 25.39 -26.89
C TRP A 467 -22.56 25.83 -28.08
N GLN A 468 -21.93 26.36 -29.15
CA GLN A 468 -22.61 26.74 -30.39
C GLN A 468 -23.07 25.52 -31.21
N ARG A 469 -22.67 24.30 -30.84
CA ARG A 469 -23.03 23.07 -31.53
C ARG A 469 -24.28 22.45 -30.93
N ASP A 470 -25.28 22.19 -31.75
CA ASP A 470 -26.56 21.63 -31.29
C ASP A 470 -26.40 20.20 -30.73
N GLU A 471 -25.42 19.44 -31.24
CA GLU A 471 -25.11 18.08 -30.81
C GLU A 471 -24.52 18.00 -29.39
N VAL A 472 -23.96 19.11 -28.88
CA VAL A 472 -23.36 19.16 -27.55
C VAL A 472 -24.43 19.39 -26.50
N GLN A 473 -24.59 18.44 -25.60
CA GLN A 473 -25.53 18.51 -24.48
C GLN A 473 -24.94 19.28 -23.30
N GLY A 474 -23.67 19.05 -22.96
CA GLY A 474 -23.05 19.69 -21.80
C GLY A 474 -21.54 19.85 -21.87
N LEU A 475 -21.02 20.63 -20.93
CA LEU A 475 -19.61 21.00 -20.85
C LEU A 475 -19.06 20.73 -19.45
N TYR A 476 -17.83 20.21 -19.39
CA TYR A 476 -16.99 20.12 -18.20
C TYR A 476 -15.96 21.25 -18.24
N LEU A 477 -16.03 22.17 -17.29
CA LEU A 477 -15.24 23.41 -17.28
C LEU A 477 -14.42 23.54 -16.00
N PRO A 478 -13.12 23.90 -16.06
CA PRO A 478 -12.37 24.29 -14.88
C PRO A 478 -12.89 25.61 -14.31
N TYR A 479 -12.59 25.91 -13.05
CA TYR A 479 -13.15 27.02 -12.30
C TYR A 479 -13.10 28.37 -13.05
N PHE A 480 -11.95 28.74 -13.59
CA PHE A 480 -11.75 30.02 -14.27
C PHE A 480 -12.49 30.14 -15.62
N VAL A 481 -12.78 29.02 -16.29
CA VAL A 481 -13.62 28.99 -17.49
C VAL A 481 -15.09 29.00 -17.10
N MET A 482 -15.45 28.27 -16.05
CA MET A 482 -16.82 28.24 -15.49
C MET A 482 -17.29 29.64 -15.10
N GLU A 483 -16.47 30.40 -14.39
CA GLU A 483 -16.81 31.77 -13.99
C GLU A 483 -17.20 32.65 -15.20
N GLN A 484 -16.44 32.58 -16.29
CA GLN A 484 -16.73 33.31 -17.50
C GLN A 484 -17.98 32.77 -18.24
N ALA A 485 -18.19 31.44 -18.24
CA ALA A 485 -19.36 30.82 -18.85
C ALA A 485 -20.65 31.17 -18.13
N MET A 486 -20.67 31.19 -16.79
CA MET A 486 -21.79 31.59 -15.98
C MET A 486 -22.14 33.06 -16.20
N ALA A 487 -21.14 33.94 -16.22
CA ALA A 487 -21.31 35.37 -16.48
C ALA A 487 -21.94 35.66 -17.87
N ARG A 488 -21.79 34.74 -18.82
CA ARG A 488 -22.38 34.85 -20.18
C ARG A 488 -23.74 34.14 -20.32
N GLY A 489 -24.25 33.51 -19.26
CA GLY A 489 -25.55 32.83 -19.27
C GLY A 489 -25.60 31.53 -20.06
N ILE A 490 -24.45 30.86 -20.25
CA ILE A 490 -24.35 29.61 -21.06
C ILE A 490 -25.13 28.47 -20.41
N GLN A 491 -25.26 28.44 -19.07
CA GLN A 491 -26.03 27.46 -18.31
C GLN A 491 -27.52 27.38 -18.71
N ASN A 492 -28.03 28.41 -19.34
CA ASN A 492 -29.40 28.43 -19.86
C ASN A 492 -29.57 27.66 -21.17
N GLN A 493 -28.47 27.28 -21.82
CA GLN A 493 -28.44 26.62 -23.12
C GLN A 493 -27.87 25.21 -23.06
N LYS A 494 -26.89 24.98 -22.19
CA LYS A 494 -26.17 23.71 -22.05
C LYS A 494 -26.01 23.30 -20.59
N GLU A 495 -25.92 22.01 -20.34
CA GLU A 495 -25.58 21.50 -19.03
C GLU A 495 -24.12 21.85 -18.69
N LEU A 496 -23.87 22.55 -17.58
CA LEU A 496 -22.54 22.90 -17.15
C LEU A 496 -22.15 22.14 -15.88
N TYR A 497 -20.96 21.58 -15.89
CA TYR A 497 -20.36 20.87 -14.75
C TYR A 497 -19.00 21.48 -14.41
N LEU A 498 -18.79 21.83 -13.14
CA LEU A 498 -17.51 22.32 -12.65
C LEU A 498 -16.52 21.18 -12.50
N ALA A 499 -15.45 21.18 -13.29
CA ALA A 499 -14.41 20.18 -13.20
C ALA A 499 -13.38 20.51 -12.12
N PHE A 500 -13.27 19.66 -11.11
CA PHE A 500 -12.22 19.77 -10.09
C PHE A 500 -10.83 19.47 -10.70
N PRO A 501 -9.76 20.02 -10.10
CA PRO A 501 -8.40 19.72 -10.52
C PRO A 501 -8.08 18.24 -10.29
N TYR A 502 -7.13 17.70 -11.07
CA TYR A 502 -6.66 16.30 -10.90
C TYR A 502 -5.99 16.06 -9.54
N ILE A 503 -5.32 17.08 -9.00
CA ILE A 503 -4.71 17.06 -7.67
C ILE A 503 -5.38 18.16 -6.86
N ALA A 504 -6.23 17.79 -5.92
CA ALA A 504 -6.80 18.69 -4.93
C ALA A 504 -6.00 18.58 -3.63
N ARG A 505 -5.76 19.71 -2.98
CA ARG A 505 -5.14 19.82 -1.67
C ARG A 505 -6.11 20.51 -0.72
N GLU A 506 -5.82 20.55 0.56
CA GLU A 506 -6.70 21.13 1.60
C GLU A 506 -7.22 22.54 1.28
N GLN A 507 -6.39 23.33 0.61
CA GLN A 507 -6.74 24.73 0.31
C GLN A 507 -7.52 24.84 -1.01
N ALA A 508 -8.85 24.85 -0.91
CA ALA A 508 -9.67 25.42 -1.98
C ALA A 508 -9.52 26.96 -1.98
N PRO A 509 -9.69 27.61 -3.15
CA PRO A 509 -9.77 29.09 -3.18
C PRO A 509 -10.78 29.62 -2.16
N GLU A 510 -10.46 30.73 -1.53
CA GLU A 510 -11.39 31.42 -0.65
C GLU A 510 -12.72 31.66 -1.40
N HIS A 511 -13.84 31.41 -0.74
CA HIS A 511 -15.19 31.49 -1.34
C HIS A 511 -15.49 30.49 -2.48
N PHE A 512 -14.63 29.47 -2.71
CA PHE A 512 -14.88 28.47 -3.78
C PHE A 512 -16.27 27.81 -3.65
N PHE A 513 -16.60 27.31 -2.47
CA PHE A 513 -17.88 26.62 -2.26
C PHE A 513 -19.07 27.58 -2.25
N GLU A 514 -18.93 28.79 -1.74
CA GLU A 514 -19.97 29.83 -1.82
C GLU A 514 -20.30 30.18 -3.28
N THR A 515 -19.27 30.32 -4.11
CA THR A 515 -19.42 30.55 -5.54
C THR A 515 -20.04 29.36 -6.26
N ALA A 516 -19.59 28.16 -5.95
CA ALA A 516 -20.12 26.92 -6.56
C ALA A 516 -21.61 26.69 -6.20
N LEU A 517 -22.01 26.96 -4.95
CA LEU A 517 -23.40 26.90 -4.50
C LEU A 517 -24.28 27.90 -5.26
N ARG A 518 -23.83 29.16 -5.38
CA ARG A 518 -24.51 30.17 -6.18
C ARG A 518 -24.68 29.71 -7.64
N TRP A 519 -23.63 29.14 -8.27
CA TRP A 519 -23.75 28.64 -9.63
C TRP A 519 -24.71 27.46 -9.77
N LEU A 520 -24.85 26.61 -8.76
CA LEU A 520 -25.90 25.57 -8.75
C LEU A 520 -27.30 26.18 -8.73
N GLU A 521 -27.53 27.21 -7.93
CA GLU A 521 -28.79 27.97 -7.90
C GLU A 521 -29.07 28.68 -9.25
N GLU A 522 -28.04 29.16 -9.92
CA GLU A 522 -28.09 29.78 -11.25
C GLU A 522 -28.22 28.77 -12.41
N GLY A 523 -28.21 27.45 -12.15
CA GLY A 523 -28.49 26.41 -13.16
C GLY A 523 -27.34 25.51 -13.55
N MET A 524 -26.13 25.63 -12.93
CA MET A 524 -25.07 24.63 -13.06
C MET A 524 -25.59 23.26 -12.59
N LYS A 525 -25.20 22.18 -13.25
CA LYS A 525 -25.75 20.83 -13.01
C LYS A 525 -24.99 20.02 -11.97
N GLY A 526 -23.70 20.29 -11.75
CA GLY A 526 -22.90 19.53 -10.80
C GLY A 526 -21.41 19.63 -11.00
N PHE A 527 -20.69 18.60 -10.61
CA PHE A 527 -19.24 18.60 -10.50
C PHE A 527 -18.63 17.36 -11.16
N LEU A 528 -17.55 17.54 -11.91
CA LEU A 528 -16.70 16.43 -12.37
C LEU A 528 -15.60 16.18 -11.32
N VAL A 529 -15.67 15.04 -10.63
CA VAL A 529 -14.81 14.68 -9.51
C VAL A 529 -13.66 13.78 -10.01
N ARG A 530 -12.43 14.16 -9.67
CA ARG A 530 -11.20 13.53 -10.17
C ARG A 530 -10.33 12.88 -9.09
N ASN A 531 -10.65 13.08 -7.80
CA ASN A 531 -9.89 12.54 -6.67
C ASN A 531 -10.75 12.48 -5.40
N LEU A 532 -10.31 11.70 -4.41
CA LEU A 532 -11.04 11.49 -3.17
C LEU A 532 -11.14 12.75 -2.28
N GLU A 533 -10.17 13.65 -2.36
CA GLU A 533 -10.20 14.90 -1.59
C GLU A 533 -11.34 15.81 -2.07
N SER A 534 -11.46 16.00 -3.39
CA SER A 534 -12.57 16.77 -3.97
C SER A 534 -13.94 16.15 -3.67
N TYR A 535 -14.02 14.80 -3.68
CA TYR A 535 -15.23 14.10 -3.29
C TYR A 535 -15.58 14.33 -1.81
N GLY A 536 -14.59 14.18 -0.92
CA GLY A 536 -14.78 14.44 0.51
C GLY A 536 -15.22 15.88 0.79
N MET A 537 -14.67 16.87 0.07
CA MET A 537 -15.10 18.25 0.14
C MET A 537 -16.58 18.43 -0.26
N LEU A 538 -17.03 17.81 -1.36
CA LEU A 538 -18.45 17.85 -1.77
C LEU A 538 -19.35 17.18 -0.74
N LYS A 539 -18.96 16.01 -0.24
CA LYS A 539 -19.72 15.28 0.77
C LYS A 539 -19.92 16.08 2.05
N LYS A 540 -18.89 16.80 2.48
CA LYS A 540 -18.96 17.71 3.63
C LYS A 540 -19.98 18.84 3.45
N GLN A 541 -20.23 19.25 2.21
CA GLN A 541 -21.23 20.27 1.85
C GLN A 541 -22.61 19.67 1.53
N GLY A 542 -22.78 18.34 1.55
CA GLY A 542 -24.01 17.68 1.15
C GLY A 542 -24.29 17.71 -0.36
N LEU A 543 -23.24 17.91 -1.18
CA LEU A 543 -23.31 18.08 -2.63
C LEU A 543 -22.86 16.83 -3.41
N GLU A 544 -22.58 15.72 -2.74
CA GLU A 544 -22.03 14.49 -3.34
C GLU A 544 -22.92 13.92 -4.44
N LYS A 545 -24.25 14.06 -4.35
CA LYS A 545 -25.21 13.56 -5.34
C LYS A 545 -25.14 14.28 -6.69
N SER A 546 -24.56 15.46 -6.74
CA SER A 546 -24.34 16.22 -7.97
C SER A 546 -23.01 15.91 -8.66
N ALA A 547 -22.27 14.90 -8.15
CA ALA A 547 -21.00 14.50 -8.70
C ALA A 547 -21.15 13.57 -9.91
N VAL A 548 -20.25 13.75 -10.88
CA VAL A 548 -19.91 12.82 -11.96
C VAL A 548 -18.48 12.35 -11.73
N LEU A 549 -18.22 11.06 -11.73
CA LEU A 549 -16.86 10.53 -11.51
C LEU A 549 -16.07 10.53 -12.80
N ASP A 550 -14.89 11.17 -12.81
CA ASP A 550 -13.94 11.10 -13.92
C ASP A 550 -13.19 9.75 -13.94
N THR A 551 -12.51 9.44 -15.03
CA THR A 551 -11.71 8.21 -15.26
C THR A 551 -10.73 7.92 -14.13
N THR A 552 -10.21 8.94 -13.47
CA THR A 552 -9.25 8.86 -12.38
C THR A 552 -9.81 8.32 -11.06
N MET A 553 -11.16 8.24 -10.95
CA MET A 553 -11.85 7.61 -9.82
C MET A 553 -11.96 6.09 -9.96
N TYR A 554 -11.48 5.53 -11.04
CA TYR A 554 -11.26 4.10 -11.30
C TYR A 554 -12.45 3.17 -11.01
N THR A 555 -13.59 3.44 -11.61
CA THR A 555 -14.73 2.51 -11.59
C THR A 555 -14.48 1.29 -12.51
N TRP A 556 -13.46 0.49 -12.20
CA TRP A 556 -12.97 -0.60 -13.08
C TRP A 556 -13.89 -1.81 -13.17
N ASN A 557 -14.64 -2.08 -12.11
CA ASN A 557 -15.44 -3.28 -11.93
C ASN A 557 -16.80 -2.94 -11.34
N ASN A 558 -17.69 -3.92 -11.32
CA ASN A 558 -19.05 -3.74 -10.84
C ASN A 558 -19.12 -3.49 -9.32
N GLU A 559 -18.18 -4.02 -8.56
CA GLU A 559 -18.08 -3.74 -7.13
C GLU A 559 -17.76 -2.25 -6.88
N ALA A 560 -16.90 -1.64 -7.73
CA ALA A 560 -16.60 -0.21 -7.65
C ALA A 560 -17.79 0.65 -8.12
N VAL A 561 -18.54 0.22 -9.13
CA VAL A 561 -19.78 0.91 -9.55
C VAL A 561 -20.81 0.86 -8.42
N ASP A 562 -21.11 -0.32 -7.87
CA ASP A 562 -22.03 -0.51 -6.74
C ASP A 562 -21.60 0.31 -5.50
N PHE A 563 -20.30 0.37 -5.23
CA PHE A 563 -19.76 1.19 -4.14
C PHE A 563 -20.18 2.65 -4.29
N TRP A 564 -20.00 3.24 -5.47
CA TRP A 564 -20.34 4.63 -5.71
C TRP A 564 -21.85 4.88 -5.80
N GLU A 565 -22.61 3.94 -6.36
CA GLU A 565 -24.09 4.00 -6.36
C GLU A 565 -24.64 4.05 -4.93
N LYS A 566 -24.07 3.29 -4.00
CA LYS A 566 -24.41 3.34 -2.56
C LYS A 566 -24.03 4.66 -1.89
N GLN A 567 -23.06 5.39 -2.43
CA GLN A 567 -22.76 6.76 -2.01
C GLN A 567 -23.72 7.80 -2.68
N GLY A 568 -24.66 7.36 -3.50
CA GLY A 568 -25.61 8.22 -4.21
C GLY A 568 -25.10 8.78 -5.53
N ILE A 569 -23.94 8.32 -6.04
CA ILE A 569 -23.36 8.78 -7.29
C ILE A 569 -23.63 7.76 -8.38
N LEU A 570 -24.41 8.16 -9.37
CA LEU A 570 -24.81 7.29 -10.48
C LEU A 570 -23.91 7.44 -11.71
N LYS A 571 -23.50 8.68 -12.04
CA LYS A 571 -22.75 8.98 -13.27
C LYS A 571 -21.26 8.77 -13.06
N ASN A 572 -20.63 8.06 -13.99
CA ASN A 572 -19.19 7.82 -13.98
C ASN A 572 -18.62 7.76 -15.39
N THR A 573 -17.32 7.98 -15.53
CA THR A 573 -16.59 7.84 -16.79
C THR A 573 -15.85 6.50 -16.82
N VAL A 574 -15.97 5.77 -17.93
CA VAL A 574 -15.29 4.48 -18.12
C VAL A 574 -13.77 4.67 -18.06
N PRO A 575 -13.05 3.88 -17.28
CA PRO A 575 -11.59 3.96 -17.21
C PRO A 575 -10.91 3.71 -18.55
N LEU A 576 -9.92 4.55 -18.90
CA LEU A 576 -9.22 4.55 -20.19
C LEU A 576 -8.42 3.27 -20.49
N GLU A 577 -8.09 2.48 -19.48
CA GLU A 577 -7.30 1.24 -19.63
C GLU A 577 -8.17 -0.01 -19.83
N LEU A 578 -9.51 0.10 -19.77
CA LEU A 578 -10.41 -1.02 -20.04
C LEU A 578 -10.55 -1.26 -21.54
N LYS A 579 -10.41 -2.53 -21.93
CA LYS A 579 -10.66 -2.97 -23.30
C LYS A 579 -12.17 -3.20 -23.52
N GLU A 580 -12.59 -3.15 -24.78
CA GLU A 580 -14.00 -3.40 -25.17
C GLU A 580 -14.57 -4.70 -24.55
N ALA A 581 -13.81 -5.79 -24.60
CA ALA A 581 -14.22 -7.08 -24.04
C ALA A 581 -14.50 -7.01 -22.53
N GLU A 582 -13.79 -6.14 -21.79
CA GLU A 582 -13.95 -5.93 -20.35
C GLU A 582 -15.12 -5.00 -20.06
N MET A 583 -15.28 -3.95 -20.87
CA MET A 583 -16.43 -3.04 -20.81
C MET A 583 -17.77 -3.77 -21.03
N ARG A 584 -17.82 -4.78 -21.90
CA ARG A 584 -19.02 -5.59 -22.14
C ARG A 584 -19.51 -6.36 -20.89
N HIS A 585 -18.66 -6.59 -19.92
CA HIS A 585 -18.97 -7.28 -18.66
C HIS A 585 -19.09 -6.33 -17.46
N ARG A 586 -18.94 -5.03 -17.69
CA ARG A 586 -19.08 -3.98 -16.69
C ARG A 586 -20.46 -3.32 -16.84
N ASP A 587 -21.05 -2.89 -15.75
CA ASP A 587 -22.23 -2.05 -15.79
C ASP A 587 -21.88 -0.64 -16.31
N ASN A 588 -22.40 -0.32 -17.47
CA ASN A 588 -22.17 0.95 -18.13
C ASN A 588 -23.45 1.78 -18.33
N ARG A 589 -24.55 1.43 -17.65
CA ARG A 589 -25.86 2.08 -17.83
C ARG A 589 -25.81 3.59 -17.64
N ASN A 590 -25.02 4.06 -16.70
CA ASN A 590 -24.86 5.48 -16.36
C ASN A 590 -23.42 5.96 -16.62
N SER A 591 -22.71 5.34 -17.55
CA SER A 591 -21.32 5.65 -17.81
C SER A 591 -21.11 6.49 -19.06
N GLU A 592 -20.18 7.42 -18.99
CA GLU A 592 -19.66 8.16 -20.12
C GLU A 592 -18.44 7.45 -20.70
N LEU A 593 -18.25 7.49 -22.01
CA LEU A 593 -17.09 6.96 -22.69
C LEU A 593 -16.33 8.09 -23.38
N ILE A 594 -15.05 8.27 -23.05
CA ILE A 594 -14.18 9.20 -23.77
C ILE A 594 -13.87 8.61 -25.14
N VAL A 595 -14.30 9.29 -26.20
CA VAL A 595 -14.14 8.83 -27.57
C VAL A 595 -13.09 9.63 -28.35
N TYR A 596 -12.74 10.83 -27.90
CA TYR A 596 -11.76 11.71 -28.56
C TYR A 596 -11.14 12.70 -27.57
N GLY A 597 -9.86 13.04 -27.76
CA GLY A 597 -9.17 14.08 -27.02
C GLY A 597 -7.71 13.76 -26.71
N TYR A 598 -7.05 14.70 -26.07
CA TYR A 598 -5.70 14.49 -25.52
C TYR A 598 -5.81 13.80 -24.15
N ILE A 599 -5.26 12.60 -24.06
CA ILE A 599 -5.24 11.83 -22.82
C ILE A 599 -4.08 12.32 -21.95
N PRO A 600 -4.33 12.76 -20.70
CA PRO A 600 -3.26 13.09 -19.76
C PRO A 600 -2.54 11.79 -19.36
N LEU A 601 -1.28 11.65 -19.76
CA LEU A 601 -0.49 10.45 -19.48
C LEU A 601 0.01 10.37 -18.04
N MET A 602 0.21 11.52 -17.38
CA MET A 602 0.67 11.62 -15.99
C MET A 602 0.10 12.86 -15.32
N GLN A 603 -0.27 12.73 -14.05
CA GLN A 603 -0.56 13.84 -13.16
C GLN A 603 0.63 14.00 -12.21
N SER A 604 1.27 15.17 -12.18
CA SER A 604 2.51 15.36 -11.43
C SER A 604 2.52 16.68 -10.65
N ALA A 605 3.08 16.65 -9.45
CA ALA A 605 3.41 17.85 -8.69
C ALA A 605 4.70 18.52 -9.20
N GLN A 606 5.49 17.82 -10.03
CA GLN A 606 6.69 18.36 -10.68
C GLN A 606 6.34 19.21 -11.90
N CYS A 607 7.19 20.17 -12.20
CA CYS A 607 7.05 21.02 -13.37
C CYS A 607 8.31 20.95 -14.23
N VAL A 608 8.24 20.34 -15.41
CA VAL A 608 9.38 20.23 -16.35
C VAL A 608 10.01 21.57 -16.71
N ARG A 609 9.23 22.68 -16.66
CA ARG A 609 9.74 24.04 -16.93
C ARG A 609 10.55 24.62 -15.78
N LYS A 610 10.38 24.09 -14.56
CA LYS A 610 11.09 24.54 -13.35
C LYS A 610 12.27 23.65 -12.99
N ASN A 611 12.40 22.51 -13.65
CA ASN A 611 13.45 21.51 -13.41
C ASN A 611 14.66 21.70 -14.34
#